data_8e06655ce85e30ef268983f2c80aecf7
#
_entry.id   8e06655ce85e30ef268983f2c80aecf7
#
_cell.length_a   1.000
_cell.length_b   1.000
_cell.length_c   1.000
_cell.angle_alpha   90.00
_cell.angle_beta   90.00
_cell.angle_gamma   90.00
#
_symmetry.space_group_name_H-M   'P 1'
#
loop_
_entity.id
_entity.type
_entity.pdbx_description
1 polymer ?
#
loop_
_entity_poly.entity_id
_entity_poly.type
_entity_poly.pdbx_seq_one_letter_code
_entity_poly.pdbx_strand_id
1 'polypeptide(L)'
;MMKCVVIYNPNSGKLTNRNDVKKLYKIFENYGYEVEIIYTEYKGHAKEITKKLKDVDLLICAGGDGTLNEVISGNIERHKPILLGHLPLGSVNDVAHMYGMTGNTTK
;
A
#
# COMPACT_ATOMS: atom_id res chain seq x y z
N MET A 1 -3.15 -2.99 -17.99
CA MET A 1 -2.14 -2.66 -16.97
C MET A 1 -2.72 -2.93 -15.59
N MET A 2 -1.92 -3.52 -14.73
CA MET A 2 -2.37 -3.81 -13.37
C MET A 2 -2.32 -2.54 -12.53
N LYS A 3 -3.27 -2.41 -11.62
CA LYS A 3 -3.34 -1.21 -10.78
C LYS A 3 -2.97 -1.51 -9.35
N CYS A 4 -2.09 -0.68 -8.79
CA CYS A 4 -1.69 -0.73 -7.39
C CYS A 4 -2.12 0.55 -6.68
N VAL A 5 -2.81 0.41 -5.56
CA VAL A 5 -3.16 1.55 -4.71
C VAL A 5 -2.38 1.43 -3.42
N VAL A 6 -1.71 2.52 -3.04
CA VAL A 6 -0.99 2.62 -1.77
C VAL A 6 -1.80 3.55 -0.86
N ILE A 7 -2.24 3.03 0.28
CA ILE A 7 -2.90 3.85 1.29
C ILE A 7 -1.84 4.25 2.31
N TYR A 8 -1.61 5.53 2.43
CA TYR A 8 -0.53 6.10 3.20
C TYR A 8 -1.08 7.01 4.30
N ASN A 9 -0.70 6.73 5.55
CA ASN A 9 -1.05 7.60 6.67
C ASN A 9 0.13 8.52 6.99
N PRO A 10 0.05 9.80 6.62
CA PRO A 10 1.17 10.73 6.83
C PRO A 10 1.46 11.02 8.29
N ASN A 11 0.50 10.73 9.18
CA ASN A 11 0.68 11.00 10.60
C ASN A 11 1.25 9.82 11.38
N SER A 12 1.48 8.70 10.74
CA SER A 12 1.91 7.51 11.47
C SER A 12 3.43 7.39 11.54
N GLY A 13 4.13 8.49 11.62
CA GLY A 13 5.51 8.49 12.08
C GLY A 13 6.53 8.87 11.04
N LYS A 14 7.40 7.99 10.64
CA LYS A 14 8.67 8.37 10.06
C LYS A 14 8.72 8.42 8.53
N LEU A 15 7.71 7.93 7.87
CA LEU A 15 7.69 7.91 6.43
C LEU A 15 7.07 9.20 5.90
N THR A 16 7.82 10.28 5.97
CA THR A 16 7.32 11.59 5.60
C THR A 16 8.08 12.21 4.46
N ASN A 17 9.10 11.54 3.98
CA ASN A 17 9.99 12.09 2.97
C ASN A 17 9.40 11.88 1.58
N ARG A 18 9.37 12.94 0.79
CA ARG A 18 8.90 12.87 -0.59
C ARG A 18 9.70 11.88 -1.44
N ASN A 19 10.97 11.71 -1.11
CA ASN A 19 11.79 10.75 -1.84
C ASN A 19 11.30 9.32 -1.64
N ASP A 20 10.79 9.02 -0.44
CA ASP A 20 10.26 7.68 -0.18
C ASP A 20 9.00 7.42 -0.99
N VAL A 21 8.16 8.43 -1.15
CA VAL A 21 6.96 8.31 -1.97
C VAL A 21 7.36 8.07 -3.43
N LYS A 22 8.35 8.80 -3.92
CA LYS A 22 8.84 8.61 -5.29
C LYS A 22 9.41 7.22 -5.48
N LYS A 23 10.10 6.68 -4.48
CA LYS A 23 10.64 5.32 -4.56
C LYS A 23 9.52 4.30 -4.67
N LEU A 24 8.44 4.49 -3.92
CA LEU A 24 7.28 3.60 -4.02
C LEU A 24 6.72 3.57 -5.44
N TYR A 25 6.53 4.74 -6.03
CA TYR A 25 6.06 4.82 -7.41
C TYR A 25 6.97 4.03 -8.33
N LYS A 26 8.27 4.29 -8.26
CA LYS A 26 9.21 3.67 -9.17
C LYS A 26 9.25 2.17 -9.04
N ILE A 27 9.24 1.68 -7.80
CA ILE A 27 9.33 0.25 -7.56
C ILE A 27 8.14 -0.48 -8.20
N PHE A 28 6.94 -0.02 -7.92
CA PHE A 28 5.77 -0.71 -8.43
C PHE A 28 5.57 -0.49 -9.92
N GLU A 29 5.91 0.69 -10.44
CA GLU A 29 5.84 0.93 -11.88
C GLU A 29 6.80 0.02 -12.64
N ASN A 30 7.98 -0.25 -12.08
CA ASN A 30 8.93 -1.15 -12.71
C ASN A 30 8.40 -2.58 -12.82
N TYR A 31 7.45 -2.95 -12.00
CA TYR A 31 6.83 -4.28 -12.05
C TYR A 31 5.50 -4.28 -12.80
N GLY A 32 5.22 -3.22 -13.53
CA GLY A 32 4.08 -3.21 -14.43
C GLY A 32 2.80 -2.66 -13.84
N TYR A 33 2.86 -2.03 -12.67
CA TYR A 33 1.68 -1.45 -12.04
C TYR A 33 1.52 0.02 -12.38
N GLU A 34 0.27 0.41 -12.54
CA GLU A 34 -0.11 1.82 -12.49
C GLU A 34 -0.38 2.12 -11.02
N VAL A 35 0.35 3.08 -10.46
CA VAL A 35 0.34 3.32 -9.00
C VAL A 35 -0.41 4.58 -8.66
N GLU A 36 -1.30 4.47 -7.68
CA GLU A 36 -1.98 5.62 -7.09
C GLU A 36 -1.73 5.61 -5.60
N ILE A 37 -1.28 6.74 -5.04
CA ILE A 37 -1.08 6.87 -3.60
C ILE A 37 -2.19 7.74 -3.03
N ILE A 38 -2.91 7.22 -2.04
CA ILE A 38 -4.01 7.94 -1.40
C ILE A 38 -3.62 8.17 0.06
N TYR A 39 -3.64 9.43 0.47
CA TYR A 39 -3.30 9.82 1.84
C TYR A 39 -4.54 9.78 2.71
N THR A 40 -4.42 9.22 3.91
CA THR A 40 -5.52 9.26 4.87
C THR A 40 -5.54 10.61 5.56
N GLU A 41 -6.73 11.05 5.95
CA GLU A 41 -6.92 12.37 6.55
C GLU A 41 -7.47 12.30 7.97
N TYR A 42 -8.06 11.18 8.36
CA TYR A 42 -8.67 11.05 9.68
C TYR A 42 -8.77 9.57 10.07
N LYS A 43 -9.05 9.33 11.33
CA LYS A 43 -9.22 7.97 11.82
C LYS A 43 -10.43 7.31 11.15
N GLY A 44 -10.24 6.12 10.66
CA GLY A 44 -11.28 5.40 9.91
C GLY A 44 -11.25 5.63 8.40
N HIS A 45 -10.47 6.62 7.94
CA HIS A 45 -10.45 6.97 6.52
C HIS A 45 -9.89 5.83 5.66
N ALA A 46 -8.87 5.13 6.16
CA ALA A 46 -8.28 4.03 5.41
C ALA A 46 -9.30 2.93 5.14
N LYS A 47 -10.17 2.64 6.09
CA LYS A 47 -11.23 1.66 5.91
C LYS A 47 -12.21 2.11 4.83
N GLU A 48 -12.62 3.37 4.88
CA GLU A 48 -13.54 3.93 3.88
C GLU A 48 -12.94 3.86 2.48
N ILE A 49 -11.69 4.26 2.35
CA ILE A 49 -11.00 4.23 1.06
C ILE A 49 -11.00 2.80 0.52
N THR A 50 -10.59 1.85 1.35
CA THR A 50 -10.47 0.45 0.94
C THR A 50 -11.79 -0.10 0.43
N LYS A 51 -12.87 0.21 1.13
CA LYS A 51 -14.19 -0.29 0.75
C LYS A 51 -14.66 0.24 -0.60
N LYS A 52 -14.20 1.41 -0.98
CA LYS A 52 -14.68 2.09 -2.21
C LYS A 52 -13.79 1.85 -3.42
N LEU A 53 -12.65 1.21 -3.25
CA LEU A 53 -11.74 0.97 -4.37
C LEU A 53 -12.38 0.07 -5.42
N LYS A 54 -12.09 0.36 -6.69
CA LYS A 54 -12.58 -0.44 -7.83
C LYS A 54 -11.43 -0.73 -8.76
N ASP A 55 -11.44 -1.94 -9.31
CA ASP A 55 -10.49 -2.33 -10.36
C ASP A 55 -9.04 -2.21 -9.89
N VAL A 56 -8.78 -2.61 -8.65
CA VAL A 56 -7.44 -2.58 -8.06
C VAL A 56 -6.92 -4.01 -7.92
N ASP A 57 -5.71 -4.23 -8.41
CA ASP A 57 -5.10 -5.56 -8.39
C ASP A 57 -4.26 -5.79 -7.15
N LEU A 58 -3.66 -4.72 -6.62
CA LEU A 58 -2.79 -4.81 -5.46
C LEU A 58 -3.04 -3.61 -4.55
N LEU A 59 -3.23 -3.88 -3.27
CA LEU A 59 -3.46 -2.85 -2.26
C LEU A 59 -2.31 -2.88 -1.26
N ILE A 60 -1.64 -1.75 -1.12
CA ILE A 60 -0.53 -1.62 -0.19
C ILE A 60 -0.94 -0.68 0.94
N CYS A 61 -0.72 -1.11 2.17
CA CYS A 61 -0.90 -0.25 3.33
C CYS A 61 0.47 0.23 3.79
N ALA A 62 0.71 1.53 3.68
CA ALA A 62 1.95 2.15 4.15
C ALA A 62 1.64 2.93 5.43
N GLY A 63 1.96 2.35 6.57
CA GLY A 63 1.66 2.97 7.84
C GLY A 63 1.86 2.00 8.99
N GLY A 64 1.32 2.38 10.14
CA GLY A 64 1.41 1.56 11.33
C GLY A 64 0.26 0.56 11.43
N ASP A 65 0.21 -0.11 12.59
CA ASP A 65 -0.76 -1.18 12.82
C ASP A 65 -2.20 -0.68 12.79
N GLY A 66 -2.46 0.53 13.24
CA GLY A 66 -3.80 1.09 13.22
C GLY A 66 -4.33 1.25 11.80
N THR A 67 -3.50 1.78 10.93
CA THR A 67 -3.88 1.93 9.52
C THR A 67 -4.06 0.56 8.87
N LEU A 68 -3.17 -0.37 9.18
CA LEU A 68 -3.29 -1.73 8.66
C LEU A 68 -4.60 -2.39 9.08
N ASN A 69 -4.98 -2.24 10.36
CA ASN A 69 -6.25 -2.79 10.83
C ASN A 69 -7.44 -2.21 10.08
N GLU A 70 -7.43 -0.92 9.79
CA GLU A 70 -8.50 -0.28 9.03
C GLU A 70 -8.58 -0.83 7.62
N VAL A 71 -7.42 -0.99 6.98
CA VAL A 71 -7.38 -1.52 5.62
C VAL A 71 -7.86 -2.96 5.59
N ILE A 72 -7.40 -3.78 6.53
CA ILE A 72 -7.84 -5.18 6.62
C ILE A 72 -9.35 -5.24 6.82
N SER A 73 -9.89 -4.44 7.75
CA SER A 73 -11.31 -4.42 8.03
C SER A 73 -12.12 -4.04 6.79
N GLY A 74 -11.69 -3.01 6.08
CA GLY A 74 -12.36 -2.60 4.86
C GLY A 74 -12.28 -3.64 3.76
N ASN A 75 -11.12 -4.27 3.65
CA ASN A 75 -10.89 -5.27 2.61
C ASN A 75 -11.75 -6.53 2.82
N ILE A 76 -11.88 -6.96 4.06
CA ILE A 76 -12.71 -8.13 4.39
C ILE A 76 -14.18 -7.87 4.05
N GLU A 77 -14.65 -6.65 4.22
CA GLU A 77 -16.04 -6.29 3.94
C GLU A 77 -16.33 -6.15 2.45
N ARG A 78 -15.32 -6.19 1.62
CA ARG A 78 -15.52 -6.10 0.18
C ARG A 78 -16.11 -7.40 -0.38
N HIS A 79 -16.88 -7.26 -1.45
CA HIS A 79 -17.38 -8.42 -2.17
C HIS A 79 -16.23 -9.29 -2.67
N LYS A 80 -15.19 -8.65 -3.19
CA LYS A 80 -13.97 -9.35 -3.60
C LYS A 80 -12.78 -8.67 -2.93
N PRO A 81 -12.20 -9.31 -1.93
CA PRO A 81 -10.99 -8.74 -1.30
C PRO A 81 -9.86 -8.59 -2.30
N ILE A 82 -9.09 -7.54 -2.11
CA ILE A 82 -7.92 -7.24 -2.93
C ILE A 82 -6.70 -7.88 -2.28
N LEU A 83 -5.76 -8.32 -3.09
CA LEU A 83 -4.46 -8.79 -2.57
C LEU A 83 -3.81 -7.65 -1.80
N LEU A 84 -3.50 -7.88 -0.53
CA LEU A 84 -3.03 -6.85 0.37
C LEU A 84 -1.59 -7.08 0.80
N GLY A 85 -0.78 -6.03 0.74
CA GLY A 85 0.56 -6.03 1.30
C GLY A 85 0.70 -4.93 2.32
N HIS A 86 1.56 -5.13 3.30
CA HIS A 86 1.85 -4.15 4.34
C HIS A 86 3.28 -3.65 4.21
N LEU A 87 3.43 -2.34 4.18
CA LEU A 87 4.73 -1.69 4.17
C LEU A 87 4.89 -0.96 5.50
N PRO A 88 5.66 -1.51 6.44
CA PRO A 88 5.89 -0.84 7.71
C PRO A 88 6.62 0.49 7.50
N LEU A 89 6.41 1.41 8.44
CA LEU A 89 7.06 2.71 8.40
C LEU A 89 8.57 2.57 8.36
N GLY A 90 9.20 3.37 7.52
CA GLY A 90 10.65 3.38 7.39
C GLY A 90 11.21 2.23 6.56
N SER A 91 10.34 1.41 5.98
CA SER A 91 10.77 0.18 5.30
C SER A 91 10.70 0.27 3.79
N VAL A 92 10.67 1.47 3.22
CA VAL A 92 10.56 1.63 1.76
C VAL A 92 11.67 0.87 1.03
N ASN A 93 12.87 0.87 1.59
CA ASN A 93 14.00 0.19 0.96
C ASN A 93 13.82 -1.33 0.93
N ASP A 94 12.92 -1.85 1.74
CA ASP A 94 12.69 -3.30 1.83
C ASP A 94 11.52 -3.77 0.98
N VAL A 95 10.87 -2.87 0.24
CA VAL A 95 9.69 -3.23 -0.55
C VAL A 95 9.98 -4.36 -1.53
N ALA A 96 11.14 -4.31 -2.17
CA ALA A 96 11.51 -5.35 -3.13
C ALA A 96 11.58 -6.72 -2.48
N HIS A 97 11.98 -6.78 -1.24
CA HIS A 97 12.06 -8.04 -0.51
C HIS A 97 10.69 -8.55 -0.07
N MET A 98 9.79 -7.63 0.27
CA MET A 98 8.44 -7.98 0.71
C MET A 98 7.69 -8.87 -0.25
N TYR A 99 7.89 -8.65 -1.53
CA TYR A 99 7.14 -9.34 -2.57
C TYR A 99 7.97 -10.34 -3.35
N GLY A 100 9.18 -10.57 -2.92
CA GLY A 100 10.07 -11.38 -3.74
C GLY A 100 10.39 -10.69 -5.06
N MET A 101 10.29 -9.39 -5.09
CA MET A 101 10.48 -8.62 -6.31
C MET A 101 11.93 -8.54 -6.75
N THR A 102 12.82 -9.06 -5.97
CA THR A 102 14.23 -9.13 -6.31
C THR A 102 14.52 -10.23 -7.31
N GLY A 103 13.52 -10.87 -7.75
CA GLY A 103 13.65 -11.92 -8.72
C GLY A 103 13.92 -13.23 -8.14
N ASN A 104 14.17 -13.14 -7.31
CA ASN A 104 14.30 -14.32 -6.89
C ASN A 104 13.45 -14.83 -6.03
N THR A 105 13.09 -14.78 -6.05
CA THR A 105 12.44 -14.97 -5.34
C THR A 105 11.83 -15.87 -4.97
N THR A 106 12.09 -16.05 -5.05
CA THR A 106 11.57 -16.63 -4.70
C THR A 106 11.68 -17.53 -4.34
N LYS A 107 12.25 -17.45 -4.53
CA LYS A 107 12.37 -18.02 -4.39
C LYS A 107 12.30 -18.52 -3.90
#